data_a3a83e266c328b35b51eecb1fcabfc5c
#
_entry.id   a3a83e266c328b35b51eecb1fcabfc5c
#
_cell.length_a   1.000
_cell.length_b   1.000
_cell.length_c   1.000
_cell.angle_alpha   90.00
_cell.angle_beta   90.00
_cell.angle_gamma   90.00
#
_symmetry.space_group_name_H-M   'P 1'
#
loop_
_entity.id
_entity.type
_entity.pdbx_description
1 polymer ?
#
loop_
_entity_poly.entity_id
_entity_poly.type
_entity_poly.pdbx_seq_one_letter_code
_entity_poly.pdbx_strand_id
1 'polypeptide(L)'
;MRKIFAIITILFMASCVYSQEAVYVEGKGYEGYVFPKEHPIWGFPPEQNRYTPNLEDIAQAEKILRDSIGTVYVKSHQEAYRKPPINKRTLKNYLRQYVGYLTEEGEIIIHIYLNKGIETDKHKLSEEIIAVFGGGSNHWHIKINITTKELFDMQVNDIS
;
A
#
# COMPACT_ATOMS: atom_id res chain seq x y z
N MET A 1 -13.61 15.39 -65.43
CA MET A 1 -12.88 14.51 -64.49
C MET A 1 -12.79 15.22 -63.15
N ARG A 2 -13.66 14.86 -62.21
CA ARG A 2 -13.68 15.44 -60.86
C ARG A 2 -12.79 14.57 -59.94
N LYS A 3 -11.70 15.15 -59.45
CA LYS A 3 -10.84 14.49 -58.44
C LYS A 3 -11.48 14.68 -57.06
N ILE A 4 -11.94 13.57 -56.49
CA ILE A 4 -12.44 13.54 -55.11
C ILE A 4 -11.21 13.39 -54.20
N PHE A 5 -10.89 14.44 -53.41
CA PHE A 5 -9.91 14.37 -52.35
C PHE A 5 -10.59 13.78 -51.10
N ALA A 6 -10.25 12.56 -50.76
CA ALA A 6 -10.65 11.97 -49.47
C ALA A 6 -9.74 12.52 -48.36
N ILE A 7 -10.29 13.34 -47.48
CA ILE A 7 -9.62 13.80 -46.26
C ILE A 7 -9.79 12.70 -45.23
N ILE A 8 -8.70 11.97 -44.92
CA ILE A 8 -8.67 11.01 -43.84
C ILE A 8 -8.38 11.82 -42.57
N THR A 9 -9.42 12.06 -41.78
CA THR A 9 -9.28 12.64 -40.42
C THR A 9 -8.86 11.54 -39.48
N ILE A 10 -7.57 11.50 -39.14
CA ILE A 10 -7.04 10.61 -38.07
C ILE A 10 -7.46 11.23 -36.72
N LEU A 11 -8.47 10.64 -36.12
CA LEU A 11 -8.86 10.96 -34.75
C LEU A 11 -7.78 10.36 -33.79
N PHE A 12 -6.88 11.20 -33.35
CA PHE A 12 -5.95 10.84 -32.26
C PHE A 12 -6.75 10.81 -30.97
N MET A 13 -7.25 9.64 -30.59
CA MET A 13 -7.77 9.43 -29.24
C MET A 13 -6.57 9.46 -28.28
N ALA A 14 -6.31 10.62 -27.69
CA ALA A 14 -5.44 10.73 -26.54
C ALA A 14 -6.14 9.98 -25.39
N SER A 15 -5.75 8.75 -25.16
CA SER A 15 -6.10 8.04 -23.93
C SER A 15 -5.41 8.77 -22.77
N CYS A 16 -6.11 9.69 -22.11
CA CYS A 16 -5.70 10.16 -20.80
C CYS A 16 -5.70 8.93 -19.90
N VAL A 17 -4.52 8.39 -19.62
CA VAL A 17 -4.34 7.45 -18.53
C VAL A 17 -4.55 8.29 -17.26
N TYR A 18 -5.77 8.33 -16.77
CA TYR A 18 -6.08 8.85 -15.45
C TYR A 18 -5.44 7.85 -14.47
N SER A 19 -4.32 8.24 -13.86
CA SER A 19 -3.87 7.59 -12.64
C SER A 19 -4.99 7.75 -11.62
N GLN A 20 -5.62 6.64 -11.24
CA GLN A 20 -6.65 6.71 -10.20
C GLN A 20 -5.95 7.03 -8.88
N GLU A 21 -6.42 8.07 -8.22
CA GLU A 21 -5.94 8.44 -6.88
C GLU A 21 -6.27 7.34 -5.88
N ALA A 22 -5.45 7.24 -4.82
CA ALA A 22 -5.73 6.31 -3.74
C ALA A 22 -7.01 6.72 -3.00
N VAL A 23 -7.79 5.72 -2.60
CA VAL A 23 -9.07 5.91 -1.92
C VAL A 23 -8.86 5.89 -0.42
N TYR A 24 -9.33 6.93 0.29
CA TYR A 24 -9.32 6.96 1.74
C TYR A 24 -10.27 5.91 2.32
N VAL A 25 -9.79 5.19 3.33
CA VAL A 25 -10.55 4.18 4.08
C VAL A 25 -10.32 4.36 5.57
N GLU A 26 -11.35 4.08 6.37
CA GLU A 26 -11.25 4.07 7.81
C GLU A 26 -12.04 2.90 8.42
N GLY A 27 -11.62 2.47 9.61
CA GLY A 27 -12.29 1.43 10.37
C GLY A 27 -11.89 1.45 11.83
N LYS A 28 -12.27 0.43 12.58
CA LYS A 28 -12.01 0.37 14.02
C LYS A 28 -10.50 0.28 14.31
N GLY A 29 -9.89 1.43 14.57
CA GLY A 29 -8.47 1.55 14.96
C GLY A 29 -7.50 1.56 13.79
N TYR A 30 -7.96 1.90 12.60
CA TYR A 30 -7.13 2.15 11.43
C TYR A 30 -7.75 3.20 10.51
N GLU A 31 -6.90 3.91 9.81
CA GLU A 31 -7.23 4.81 8.71
C GLU A 31 -6.09 4.81 7.70
N GLY A 32 -6.37 5.11 6.45
CA GLY A 32 -5.34 5.15 5.42
C GLY A 32 -5.86 5.26 4.00
N TYR A 33 -4.99 4.96 3.04
CA TYR A 33 -5.25 5.08 1.61
C TYR A 33 -5.01 3.75 0.90
N VAL A 34 -5.97 3.33 0.07
CA VAL A 34 -5.87 2.14 -0.77
C VAL A 34 -5.48 2.56 -2.17
N PHE A 35 -4.35 2.09 -2.64
CA PHE A 35 -3.87 2.35 -4.00
C PHE A 35 -4.48 1.35 -4.99
N PRO A 36 -5.21 1.84 -6.02
CA PRO A 36 -5.76 0.98 -7.05
C PRO A 36 -4.66 0.32 -7.88
N LYS A 37 -4.96 -0.78 -8.54
CA LYS A 37 -3.99 -1.55 -9.32
C LYS A 37 -3.39 -0.74 -10.48
N GLU A 38 -4.16 0.21 -11.02
CA GLU A 38 -3.77 1.11 -12.11
C GLU A 38 -2.81 2.21 -11.66
N HIS A 39 -2.72 2.45 -10.34
CA HIS A 39 -1.81 3.47 -9.81
C HIS A 39 -0.36 2.96 -9.92
N PRO A 40 0.52 3.65 -10.65
CA PRO A 40 1.91 3.22 -10.80
C PRO A 40 2.66 3.37 -9.48
N ILE A 41 3.24 2.28 -8.99
CA ILE A 41 4.07 2.29 -7.78
C ILE A 41 5.42 1.68 -8.13
N TRP A 42 6.47 2.47 -7.97
CA TRP A 42 7.83 2.02 -8.23
C TRP A 42 8.24 0.90 -7.26
N GLY A 43 8.89 -0.14 -7.79
CA GLY A 43 9.36 -1.29 -6.99
C GLY A 43 8.29 -2.33 -6.66
N PHE A 44 7.06 -2.18 -7.17
CA PHE A 44 6.00 -3.17 -7.05
C PHE A 44 5.89 -4.07 -8.28
N PRO A 45 5.21 -5.22 -8.15
CA PRO A 45 4.90 -6.07 -9.29
C PRO A 45 4.23 -5.30 -10.43
N PRO A 46 4.40 -5.75 -11.69
CA PRO A 46 3.72 -5.17 -12.85
C PRO A 46 2.20 -5.09 -12.62
N GLU A 47 1.54 -4.17 -13.33
CA GLU A 47 0.09 -3.93 -13.19
C GLU A 47 -0.75 -5.20 -13.29
N GLN A 48 -0.37 -6.16 -14.14
CA GLN A 48 -1.07 -7.44 -14.30
C GLN A 48 -1.13 -8.28 -13.03
N ASN A 49 -0.19 -8.12 -12.12
CA ASN A 49 -0.14 -8.81 -10.83
C ASN A 49 -0.67 -7.93 -9.69
N ARG A 50 -1.05 -6.68 -10.01
CA ARG A 50 -1.63 -5.77 -9.03
C ARG A 50 -3.10 -6.09 -8.82
N TYR A 51 -3.55 -5.88 -7.60
CA TYR A 51 -4.93 -6.07 -7.15
C TYR A 51 -5.40 -4.81 -6.43
N THR A 52 -6.63 -4.38 -6.69
CA THR A 52 -7.23 -3.28 -5.93
C THR A 52 -8.01 -3.85 -4.75
N PRO A 53 -7.51 -3.73 -3.51
CA PRO A 53 -8.20 -4.24 -2.34
C PRO A 53 -9.56 -3.55 -2.14
N ASN A 54 -10.58 -4.33 -1.84
CA ASN A 54 -11.87 -3.80 -1.42
C ASN A 54 -11.92 -3.59 0.10
N LEU A 55 -13.00 -3.02 0.63
CA LEU A 55 -13.14 -2.72 2.06
C LEU A 55 -13.12 -3.97 2.95
N GLU A 56 -13.62 -5.10 2.45
CA GLU A 56 -13.62 -6.37 3.18
C GLU A 56 -12.20 -6.93 3.28
N ASP A 57 -11.42 -6.87 2.20
CA ASP A 57 -10.01 -7.27 2.18
C ASP A 57 -9.18 -6.45 3.19
N ILE A 58 -9.39 -5.13 3.23
CA ILE A 58 -8.72 -4.26 4.18
C ILE A 58 -9.11 -4.59 5.62
N ALA A 59 -10.40 -4.78 5.89
CA ALA A 59 -10.88 -5.15 7.22
C ALA A 59 -10.32 -6.51 7.67
N GLN A 60 -10.22 -7.47 6.76
CA GLN A 60 -9.61 -8.77 7.02
C GLN A 60 -8.11 -8.65 7.30
N ALA A 61 -7.36 -7.91 6.47
CA ALA A 61 -5.95 -7.67 6.66
C ALA A 61 -5.66 -7.00 8.02
N GLU A 62 -6.42 -5.96 8.37
CA GLU A 62 -6.28 -5.27 9.67
C GLU A 62 -6.62 -6.16 10.86
N LYS A 63 -7.60 -7.06 10.70
CA LYS A 63 -7.90 -8.07 11.72
C LYS A 63 -6.74 -9.03 11.91
N ILE A 64 -6.20 -9.58 10.83
CA ILE A 64 -5.06 -10.51 10.86
C ILE A 64 -3.83 -9.80 11.48
N LEU A 65 -3.54 -8.58 11.04
CA LEU A 65 -2.45 -7.76 11.59
C LEU A 65 -2.58 -7.60 13.11
N ARG A 66 -3.74 -7.18 13.58
CA ARG A 66 -4.00 -6.94 15.00
C ARG A 66 -3.90 -8.19 15.85
N ASP A 67 -4.38 -9.31 15.32
CA ASP A 67 -4.42 -10.56 16.07
C ASP A 67 -3.03 -11.24 16.14
N SER A 68 -2.17 -11.01 15.13
CA SER A 68 -0.90 -11.73 14.97
C SER A 68 0.36 -10.88 15.14
N ILE A 69 0.27 -9.55 15.21
CA ILE A 69 1.46 -8.68 15.28
C ILE A 69 2.40 -8.99 16.45
N GLY A 70 1.87 -9.51 17.56
CA GLY A 70 2.67 -9.88 18.73
C GLY A 70 3.53 -11.13 18.52
N THR A 71 3.24 -11.94 17.50
CA THR A 71 3.95 -13.19 17.20
C THR A 71 4.92 -13.04 16.02
N VAL A 72 4.88 -11.93 15.31
CA VAL A 72 5.72 -11.70 14.13
C VAL A 72 7.13 -11.33 14.56
N TYR A 73 8.10 -12.08 14.05
CA TYR A 73 9.50 -11.77 14.25
C TYR A 73 9.90 -10.55 13.41
N VAL A 74 10.28 -9.48 14.09
CA VAL A 74 10.80 -8.27 13.44
C VAL A 74 12.27 -8.51 13.09
N LYS A 75 12.58 -8.66 11.81
CA LYS A 75 13.94 -8.75 11.27
C LYS A 75 14.61 -7.38 11.25
N SER A 76 14.72 -6.73 12.39
CA SER A 76 15.56 -5.54 12.52
C SER A 76 16.88 -5.95 13.16
N HIS A 77 17.99 -5.57 12.53
CA HIS A 77 19.33 -5.88 13.03
C HIS A 77 19.67 -5.13 14.34
N GLN A 78 18.82 -4.20 14.76
CA GLN A 78 19.09 -3.31 15.89
C GLN A 78 17.90 -3.29 16.85
N GLU A 79 17.83 -4.26 17.77
CA GLU A 79 16.76 -4.32 18.79
C GLU A 79 16.62 -3.04 19.63
N ALA A 80 17.71 -2.30 19.83
CA ALA A 80 17.71 -1.05 20.59
C ALA A 80 16.81 0.06 19.97
N TYR A 81 16.48 -0.03 18.71
CA TYR A 81 15.78 1.02 17.95
C TYR A 81 14.29 0.78 17.77
N ARG A 82 13.75 -0.25 18.40
CA ARG A 82 12.31 -0.58 18.35
C ARG A 82 11.46 0.25 19.31
N LYS A 83 11.74 1.54 19.42
CA LYS A 83 10.95 2.46 20.24
C LYS A 83 10.29 3.52 19.35
N PRO A 84 8.96 3.73 19.48
CA PRO A 84 8.03 3.02 20.36
C PRO A 84 7.79 1.56 19.93
N PRO A 85 7.40 0.64 20.86
CA PRO A 85 7.19 -0.76 20.51
C PRO A 85 6.00 -0.91 19.55
N ILE A 86 6.18 -1.78 18.54
CA ILE A 86 5.11 -2.16 17.61
C ILE A 86 4.31 -3.30 18.26
N ASN A 87 3.06 -3.03 18.57
CA ASN A 87 2.14 -4.00 19.17
C ASN A 87 0.68 -3.60 18.92
N LYS A 88 -0.25 -4.45 19.28
CA LYS A 88 -1.70 -4.24 19.09
C LYS A 88 -2.21 -2.87 19.58
N ARG A 89 -1.66 -2.34 20.67
CA ARG A 89 -2.11 -1.07 21.26
C ARG A 89 -1.59 0.13 20.49
N THR A 90 -0.41 0.02 19.87
CA THR A 90 0.24 1.11 19.14
C THR A 90 -0.20 1.18 17.69
N LEU A 91 -0.79 0.13 17.10
CA LEU A 91 -1.25 0.10 15.71
C LEU A 91 -2.16 1.28 15.36
N LYS A 92 -3.05 1.69 16.26
CA LYS A 92 -3.98 2.81 16.03
C LYS A 92 -3.32 4.18 15.81
N ASN A 93 -2.02 4.29 16.10
CA ASN A 93 -1.26 5.54 15.99
C ASN A 93 -0.61 5.74 14.62
N TYR A 94 -0.77 4.79 13.70
CA TYR A 94 -0.18 4.84 12.38
C TYR A 94 -1.24 5.15 11.34
N LEU A 95 -0.89 5.96 10.37
CA LEU A 95 -1.60 6.08 9.10
C LEU A 95 -1.11 4.98 8.15
N ARG A 96 -2.00 4.41 7.36
CA ARG A 96 -1.68 3.30 6.46
C ARG A 96 -1.76 3.71 5.01
N GLN A 97 -0.95 3.00 4.22
CA GLN A 97 -1.09 2.97 2.77
C GLN A 97 -1.11 1.50 2.34
N TYR A 98 -2.14 1.10 1.61
CA TYR A 98 -2.39 -0.29 1.25
C TYR A 98 -2.17 -0.51 -0.23
N VAL A 99 -1.41 -1.54 -0.56
CA VAL A 99 -1.15 -1.98 -1.93
C VAL A 99 -1.47 -3.47 -2.04
N GLY A 100 -2.36 -3.83 -2.95
CA GLY A 100 -2.73 -5.22 -3.20
C GLY A 100 -2.02 -5.79 -4.43
N TYR A 101 -1.71 -7.08 -4.38
CA TYR A 101 -1.27 -7.86 -5.54
C TYR A 101 -1.62 -9.34 -5.38
N LEU A 102 -1.53 -10.08 -6.47
CA LEU A 102 -1.79 -11.51 -6.51
C LEU A 102 -0.47 -12.28 -6.65
N THR A 103 -0.39 -13.43 -5.99
CA THR A 103 0.68 -14.40 -6.27
C THR A 103 0.39 -15.16 -7.56
N GLU A 104 1.33 -15.97 -8.01
CA GLU A 104 1.15 -16.86 -9.17
C GLU A 104 0.02 -17.88 -8.95
N GLU A 105 -0.21 -18.28 -7.70
CA GLU A 105 -1.27 -19.18 -7.27
C GLU A 105 -2.63 -18.47 -7.10
N GLY A 106 -2.68 -17.14 -7.29
CA GLY A 106 -3.90 -16.34 -7.16
C GLY A 106 -4.24 -15.94 -5.71
N GLU A 107 -3.31 -16.08 -4.77
CA GLU A 107 -3.51 -15.63 -3.40
C GLU A 107 -3.42 -14.09 -3.31
N ILE A 108 -4.23 -13.50 -2.45
CA ILE A 108 -4.30 -12.04 -2.28
C ILE A 108 -3.31 -11.60 -1.20
N ILE A 109 -2.37 -10.77 -1.59
CA ILE A 109 -1.40 -10.13 -0.68
C ILE A 109 -1.77 -8.65 -0.51
N ILE A 110 -1.87 -8.22 0.73
CA ILE A 110 -2.00 -6.81 1.09
C ILE A 110 -0.68 -6.34 1.73
N HIS A 111 0.03 -5.47 1.04
CA HIS A 111 1.21 -4.81 1.57
C HIS A 111 0.78 -3.52 2.27
N ILE A 112 1.06 -3.40 3.55
CA ILE A 112 0.68 -2.25 4.38
C ILE A 112 1.93 -1.48 4.77
N TYR A 113 1.97 -0.20 4.44
CA TYR A 113 2.94 0.77 4.96
C TYR A 113 2.30 1.49 6.13
N LEU A 114 2.99 1.54 7.25
CA LEU A 114 2.52 2.15 8.48
C LEU A 114 3.45 3.29 8.87
N ASN A 115 2.88 4.49 8.89
CA ASN A 115 3.62 5.73 9.10
C ASN A 115 3.04 6.49 10.29
N LYS A 116 3.92 7.00 11.17
CA LYS A 116 3.56 7.82 12.32
C LYS A 116 4.38 9.10 12.34
N GLY A 117 3.75 10.21 12.76
CA GLY A 117 4.42 11.51 12.82
C GLY A 117 4.56 12.21 11.46
N ILE A 118 3.94 11.65 10.43
CA ILE A 118 3.77 12.33 9.15
C ILE A 118 2.51 13.20 9.30
N GLU A 119 2.67 14.39 9.88
CA GLU A 119 1.59 15.41 9.92
C GLU A 119 1.40 16.07 8.56
N THR A 120 2.05 15.56 7.55
CA THR A 120 2.15 16.14 6.23
C THR A 120 0.93 15.82 5.40
N ASP A 121 0.58 16.78 4.63
CA ASP A 121 -0.29 16.84 3.48
C ASP A 121 -0.94 15.48 3.10
N LYS A 122 -2.19 15.31 3.55
CA LYS A 122 -3.01 14.14 3.23
C LYS A 122 -3.09 13.89 1.72
N HIS A 123 -2.92 14.94 0.92
CA HIS A 123 -2.88 14.86 -0.53
C HIS A 123 -1.68 14.02 -1.00
N LYS A 124 -0.48 14.29 -0.47
CA LYS A 124 0.72 13.52 -0.83
C LYS A 124 0.58 12.03 -0.49
N LEU A 125 -0.12 11.72 0.59
CA LEU A 125 -0.38 10.33 1.01
C LEU A 125 -1.36 9.59 0.09
N SER A 126 -2.18 10.30 -0.69
CA SER A 126 -3.06 9.71 -1.69
C SER A 126 -2.41 9.58 -3.07
N GLU A 127 -1.28 10.25 -3.30
CA GLU A 127 -0.61 10.28 -4.60
C GLU A 127 0.55 9.29 -4.71
N GLU A 128 1.29 9.09 -3.62
CA GLU A 128 2.48 8.24 -3.64
C GLU A 128 2.68 7.47 -2.32
N ILE A 129 3.34 6.31 -2.41
CA ILE A 129 3.79 5.59 -1.23
C ILE A 129 4.91 6.39 -0.57
N ILE A 130 4.73 6.70 0.71
CA ILE A 130 5.73 7.43 1.47
C ILE A 130 6.90 6.51 1.82
N ALA A 131 8.04 6.77 1.19
CA ALA A 131 9.32 6.15 1.52
C ALA A 131 10.08 7.07 2.48
N VAL A 132 10.22 6.67 3.74
CA VAL A 132 11.02 7.36 4.75
C VAL A 132 12.28 6.55 5.00
N PHE A 133 13.44 7.20 4.95
CA PHE A 133 14.71 6.61 5.36
C PHE A 133 14.96 6.99 6.83
N GLY A 134 15.01 5.98 7.72
CA GLY A 134 15.17 6.22 9.14
C GLY A 134 13.85 6.34 9.92
N GLY A 135 13.89 6.95 11.11
CA GLY A 135 12.73 7.15 11.97
C GLY A 135 12.32 5.91 12.80
N GLY A 136 13.05 4.81 12.68
CA GLY A 136 12.83 3.60 13.47
C GLY A 136 11.40 3.05 13.31
N SER A 137 10.82 2.61 14.41
CA SER A 137 9.47 2.04 14.45
C SER A 137 8.32 3.03 14.19
N ASN A 138 8.61 4.31 13.87
CA ASN A 138 7.59 5.22 13.35
C ASN A 138 7.23 4.91 11.88
N HIS A 139 8.12 4.21 11.16
CA HIS A 139 7.95 3.85 9.76
C HIS A 139 8.33 2.39 9.55
N TRP A 140 7.37 1.60 9.14
CA TRP A 140 7.56 0.19 8.89
C TRP A 140 6.51 -0.35 7.92
N HIS A 141 6.75 -1.50 7.37
CA HIS A 141 5.79 -2.16 6.50
C HIS A 141 5.74 -3.66 6.74
N ILE A 142 4.65 -4.28 6.29
CA ILE A 142 4.40 -5.69 6.45
C ILE A 142 3.53 -6.19 5.29
N LYS A 143 3.70 -7.44 4.90
CA LYS A 143 2.84 -8.11 3.95
C LYS A 143 1.92 -9.08 4.65
N ILE A 144 0.68 -9.12 4.22
CA ILE A 144 -0.36 -10.00 4.75
C ILE A 144 -0.96 -10.79 3.61
N ASN A 145 -0.80 -12.11 3.64
CA ASN A 145 -1.57 -13.00 2.80
C ASN A 145 -2.94 -13.19 3.44
N ILE A 146 -3.97 -12.54 2.90
CA ILE A 146 -5.33 -12.66 3.47
C ILE A 146 -5.99 -13.99 3.14
N THR A 147 -5.51 -14.72 2.12
CA THR A 147 -5.99 -16.05 1.75
C THR A 147 -5.52 -17.09 2.77
N THR A 148 -4.23 -17.11 3.12
CA THR A 148 -3.65 -18.05 4.10
C THR A 148 -3.67 -17.53 5.53
N LYS A 149 -3.97 -16.23 5.73
CA LYS A 149 -3.96 -15.51 7.02
C LYS A 149 -2.58 -15.40 7.66
N GLU A 150 -1.56 -15.30 6.84
CA GLU A 150 -0.16 -15.20 7.28
C GLU A 150 0.37 -13.77 7.18
N LEU A 151 1.18 -13.37 8.17
CA LEU A 151 2.00 -12.17 8.15
C LEU A 151 3.43 -12.53 7.81
N PHE A 152 4.05 -11.78 6.92
CA PHE A 152 5.43 -12.01 6.50
C PHE A 152 6.10 -10.70 6.06
N ASP A 153 7.41 -10.76 5.86
CA ASP A 153 8.23 -9.65 5.34
C ASP A 153 8.01 -8.33 6.09
N MET A 154 7.98 -8.41 7.42
CA MET A 154 7.94 -7.21 8.25
C MET A 154 9.31 -6.55 8.26
N GLN A 155 9.36 -5.28 7.89
CA GLN A 155 10.57 -4.47 7.91
C GLN A 155 10.31 -3.17 8.66
N VAL A 156 11.19 -2.88 9.61
CA VAL A 156 11.18 -1.64 10.40
C VAL A 156 12.37 -0.81 9.98
N ASN A 157 12.15 0.48 9.77
CA ASN A 157 13.21 1.39 9.38
C ASN A 157 14.33 1.47 10.45
N ASP A 158 15.54 1.76 9.99
CA ASP A 158 16.64 2.09 10.90
C ASP A 158 16.45 3.46 11.54
N ILE A 159 17.12 3.70 12.67
CA ILE A 159 17.26 5.03 13.22
C ILE A 159 18.47 5.68 12.56
N SER A 160 18.24 6.68 11.80
CA SER A 160 19.29 7.58 11.30
C SER A 160 19.18 8.94 11.97
#